data_09ad2f01f757590fc02383b301673df9
#
_entry.id   09ad2f01f757590fc02383b301673df9
#
_cell.length_a   1.000
_cell.length_b   1.000
_cell.length_c   1.000
_cell.angle_alpha   90.00
_cell.angle_beta   90.00
_cell.angle_gamma   90.00
#
_symmetry.space_group_name_H-M   'P 1'
#
loop_
_entity.id
_entity.type
_entity.pdbx_description
1 polymer ?
#
loop_
_entity_poly.entity_id
_entity_poly.type
_entity_poly.pdbx_seq_one_letter_code
_entity_poly.pdbx_strand_id
1 'polypeptide(L)'
;MAAIAVALVIYFGFYVAKVFSEPYTTALAYTYTSNDSAEAVGILVRQETVLPAQTGIVDVTRSEGEKVGVGQSVAQVYRDSQAQTNQADLEALADQIQLLEYSSDGGGVDSAAKLDENILQAVTALHAASGVGDYNQLEDQVRTLKSTVLKRGYVYGNGLGSEELTQKLNDLKSQYAALKQQTSSSTSSVRAPQSGVFSTLVDGYETAVTPQTVFQLTPSSLSALLAGQGKESGGGVGKLITATRWYFASALPVSVAERLKQGGTATLRFTGDFDQDIDMRVDQIGEAEGDKSVVVFSTDRYLSQTTLLRQQTAELIFNSWSGLRIPKQALRMEKSTYTDKETGQEVQNNRLGVYALLGGRAEFKTVEVVTEGDDYYVVRSTTDESDALRAGDEVIVRATELYDGQLLEY
;
A
#
# COMPACT_ATOMS: atom_id res chain seq x y z
N MET A 1 -15.91 51.74 56.17
CA MET A 1 -14.72 51.35 55.29
C MET A 1 -14.53 49.87 55.21
N ALA A 2 -14.47 49.08 56.29
CA ALA A 2 -14.29 47.64 56.25
C ALA A 2 -15.38 46.90 55.48
N ALA A 3 -16.66 47.22 55.61
CA ALA A 3 -17.79 46.65 54.93
C ALA A 3 -17.72 46.82 53.39
N ILE A 4 -17.25 47.96 52.91
CA ILE A 4 -17.08 48.25 51.47
C ILE A 4 -15.93 47.49 50.91
N ALA A 5 -14.83 47.31 51.66
CA ALA A 5 -13.70 46.46 51.22
C ALA A 5 -14.07 44.99 51.09
N VAL A 6 -14.85 44.48 52.05
CA VAL A 6 -15.37 43.08 51.97
C VAL A 6 -16.31 42.92 50.79
N ALA A 7 -17.23 43.85 50.51
CA ALA A 7 -18.12 43.79 49.36
C ALA A 7 -17.36 43.84 48.04
N LEU A 8 -16.29 44.66 47.91
CA LEU A 8 -15.41 44.69 46.76
C LEU A 8 -14.64 43.38 46.53
N VAL A 9 -14.14 42.77 47.61
CA VAL A 9 -13.43 41.48 47.52
C VAL A 9 -14.41 40.38 47.08
N ILE A 10 -15.62 40.33 47.59
CA ILE A 10 -16.65 39.38 47.17
C ILE A 10 -17.05 39.64 45.72
N TYR A 11 -17.26 40.88 45.31
CA TYR A 11 -17.58 41.24 43.92
C TYR A 11 -16.44 40.86 42.96
N PHE A 12 -15.19 41.18 43.30
CA PHE A 12 -14.05 40.82 42.51
C PHE A 12 -13.85 39.30 42.46
N GLY A 13 -14.03 38.63 43.60
CA GLY A 13 -13.97 37.14 43.66
C GLY A 13 -15.03 36.47 42.77
N PHE A 14 -16.26 37.00 42.79
CA PHE A 14 -17.33 36.53 41.93
C PHE A 14 -17.08 36.85 40.46
N TYR A 15 -16.55 38.02 40.14
CA TYR A 15 -16.20 38.42 38.78
C TYR A 15 -15.05 37.58 38.21
N VAL A 16 -14.00 37.36 39.02
CA VAL A 16 -12.89 36.47 38.68
C VAL A 16 -13.38 35.02 38.46
N ALA A 17 -14.21 34.51 39.38
CA ALA A 17 -14.80 33.18 39.23
C ALA A 17 -15.65 33.08 37.96
N LYS A 18 -16.40 34.13 37.60
CA LYS A 18 -17.21 34.15 36.36
C LYS A 18 -16.37 34.23 35.10
N VAL A 19 -15.25 34.95 35.10
CA VAL A 19 -14.33 35.09 33.96
C VAL A 19 -13.52 33.81 33.77
N PHE A 20 -13.20 33.07 34.82
CA PHE A 20 -12.48 31.81 34.75
C PHE A 20 -13.38 30.57 34.65
N SER A 21 -14.71 30.68 34.77
CA SER A 21 -15.63 29.60 34.49
C SER A 21 -15.95 29.60 33.01
N GLU A 22 -15.35 28.65 32.25
CA GLU A 22 -15.77 28.42 30.90
C GLU A 22 -17.26 28.01 30.87
N PRO A 23 -18.13 28.82 30.22
CA PRO A 23 -19.56 28.58 30.27
C PRO A 23 -19.95 27.28 29.55
N TYR A 24 -19.08 26.81 28.66
CA TYR A 24 -19.26 25.54 27.93
C TYR A 24 -17.89 24.94 27.56
N THR A 25 -17.87 23.64 27.29
CA THR A 25 -16.70 22.93 26.76
C THR A 25 -17.08 22.23 25.47
N THR A 26 -16.21 22.30 24.48
CA THR A 26 -16.41 21.68 23.18
C THR A 26 -15.38 20.56 22.92
N ALA A 27 -15.69 19.71 21.98
CA ALA A 27 -14.77 18.74 21.40
C ALA A 27 -15.00 18.67 19.88
N LEU A 28 -13.97 18.39 19.12
CA LEU A 28 -14.08 18.23 17.67
C LEU A 28 -14.70 16.88 17.35
N ALA A 29 -15.69 16.87 16.45
CA ALA A 29 -16.15 15.67 15.77
C ALA A 29 -15.16 15.33 14.63
N TYR A 30 -14.65 14.12 14.57
CA TYR A 30 -13.73 13.71 13.51
C TYR A 30 -14.06 12.34 12.96
N THR A 31 -13.73 12.13 11.69
CA THR A 31 -13.93 10.83 11.05
C THR A 31 -13.15 9.76 11.81
N TYR A 32 -13.82 8.70 12.17
CA TYR A 32 -13.25 7.58 12.91
C TYR A 32 -13.82 6.26 12.40
N THR A 33 -12.92 5.27 12.25
CA THR A 33 -13.31 3.90 11.95
C THR A 33 -12.99 3.03 13.16
N SER A 34 -13.98 2.33 13.66
CA SER A 34 -13.85 1.35 14.75
C SER A 34 -13.99 -0.05 14.15
N ASN A 35 -13.04 -0.92 14.43
CA ASN A 35 -13.08 -2.30 14.01
C ASN A 35 -13.37 -3.21 15.21
N ASP A 36 -14.28 -4.17 15.01
CA ASP A 36 -14.33 -5.37 15.82
C ASP A 36 -13.37 -6.37 15.19
N SER A 37 -12.22 -6.53 15.78
CA SER A 37 -11.13 -7.28 15.19
C SER A 37 -10.41 -8.14 16.23
N ALA A 38 -9.64 -9.11 15.73
CA ALA A 38 -8.74 -9.94 16.53
C ALA A 38 -7.37 -9.99 15.88
N GLU A 39 -6.34 -10.11 16.71
CA GLU A 39 -4.97 -10.30 16.22
C GLU A 39 -4.76 -11.73 15.73
N ALA A 40 -4.14 -11.86 14.56
CA ALA A 40 -3.81 -13.12 13.91
C ALA A 40 -2.32 -13.15 13.56
N VAL A 41 -1.52 -13.83 14.38
CA VAL A 41 -0.09 -14.07 14.09
C VAL A 41 0.02 -15.38 13.30
N GLY A 42 0.70 -15.33 12.16
CA GLY A 42 0.74 -16.50 11.27
C GLY A 42 1.86 -16.46 10.23
N ILE A 43 1.76 -17.37 9.28
CA ILE A 43 2.73 -17.57 8.21
C ILE A 43 2.05 -17.57 6.84
N LEU A 44 2.67 -16.90 5.87
CA LEU A 44 2.24 -16.96 4.48
C LEU A 44 2.84 -18.19 3.81
N VAL A 45 1.99 -18.93 3.09
CA VAL A 45 2.34 -20.17 2.43
C VAL A 45 2.01 -20.10 0.93
N ARG A 46 2.98 -20.42 0.11
CA ARG A 46 2.90 -20.33 -1.35
C ARG A 46 3.47 -21.58 -2.00
N GLN A 47 3.13 -21.81 -3.27
CA GLN A 47 3.82 -22.81 -4.09
C GLN A 47 5.11 -22.19 -4.61
N GLU A 48 6.22 -22.51 -4.00
CA GLU A 48 7.51 -21.89 -4.26
C GLU A 48 8.51 -22.89 -4.82
N THR A 49 9.34 -22.43 -5.77
CA THR A 49 10.45 -23.20 -6.35
C THR A 49 11.72 -22.36 -6.22
N VAL A 50 12.66 -22.82 -5.43
CA VAL A 50 13.94 -22.13 -5.22
C VAL A 50 14.80 -22.29 -6.47
N LEU A 51 15.39 -21.20 -6.92
CA LEU A 51 16.42 -21.20 -7.96
C LEU A 51 17.77 -21.46 -7.31
N PRO A 52 18.53 -22.46 -7.78
CA PRO A 52 19.71 -22.95 -7.07
C PRO A 52 20.79 -21.85 -6.94
N ALA A 53 21.51 -21.91 -5.83
CA ALA A 53 22.70 -21.09 -5.62
C ALA A 53 23.73 -21.30 -6.75
N GLN A 54 24.41 -20.24 -7.12
CA GLN A 54 25.42 -20.25 -8.18
C GLN A 54 26.79 -19.87 -7.60
N THR A 55 27.85 -20.39 -8.22
CA THR A 55 29.21 -20.01 -7.88
C THR A 55 29.64 -18.85 -8.77
N GLY A 56 30.15 -17.78 -8.18
CA GLY A 56 30.55 -16.57 -8.88
C GLY A 56 29.80 -15.33 -8.42
N ILE A 57 29.86 -14.29 -9.21
CA ILE A 57 29.13 -13.04 -8.96
C ILE A 57 27.75 -13.17 -9.64
N VAL A 58 26.72 -13.11 -8.83
CA VAL A 58 25.33 -13.23 -9.30
C VAL A 58 24.73 -11.83 -9.39
N ASP A 59 24.25 -11.50 -10.57
CA ASP A 59 23.53 -10.25 -10.85
C ASP A 59 22.07 -10.60 -11.20
N VAL A 60 21.15 -10.26 -10.31
CA VAL A 60 19.71 -10.53 -10.48
C VAL A 60 19.12 -9.47 -11.41
N THR A 61 18.58 -9.93 -12.55
CA THR A 61 18.06 -9.06 -13.62
C THR A 61 16.54 -8.85 -13.54
N ARG A 62 15.88 -9.41 -12.51
CA ARG A 62 14.42 -9.31 -12.29
C ARG A 62 14.11 -8.52 -11.04
N SER A 63 13.05 -7.74 -11.12
CA SER A 63 12.53 -7.02 -9.97
C SER A 63 11.68 -7.94 -9.07
N GLU A 64 11.58 -7.57 -7.79
CA GLU A 64 10.70 -8.25 -6.85
C GLU A 64 9.25 -8.20 -7.32
N GLY A 65 8.53 -9.31 -7.27
CA GLY A 65 7.15 -9.38 -7.71
C GLY A 65 6.94 -9.44 -9.24
N GLU A 66 8.03 -9.45 -10.04
CA GLU A 66 7.96 -9.50 -11.49
C GLU A 66 7.50 -10.87 -12.00
N LYS A 67 6.62 -10.87 -13.01
CA LYS A 67 6.18 -12.10 -13.67
C LYS A 67 7.25 -12.59 -14.65
N VAL A 68 7.66 -13.84 -14.52
CA VAL A 68 8.70 -14.46 -15.34
C VAL A 68 8.12 -15.65 -16.07
N GLY A 69 8.36 -15.72 -17.38
CA GLY A 69 8.00 -16.86 -18.22
C GLY A 69 9.06 -17.96 -18.22
N VAL A 70 8.65 -19.16 -18.64
CA VAL A 70 9.56 -20.30 -18.82
C VAL A 70 10.74 -19.94 -19.71
N GLY A 71 11.96 -20.28 -19.30
CA GLY A 71 13.18 -20.05 -20.06
C GLY A 71 13.71 -18.62 -20.06
N GLN A 72 12.98 -17.67 -19.49
CA GLN A 72 13.49 -16.30 -19.34
C GLN A 72 14.64 -16.26 -18.33
N SER A 73 15.62 -15.39 -18.59
CA SER A 73 16.73 -15.16 -17.66
C SER A 73 16.24 -14.45 -16.41
N VAL A 74 16.68 -14.94 -15.26
CA VAL A 74 16.38 -14.36 -13.94
C VAL A 74 17.61 -13.66 -13.36
N ALA A 75 18.78 -14.22 -13.61
CA ALA A 75 20.05 -13.66 -13.20
C ALA A 75 21.16 -13.99 -14.19
N GLN A 76 22.16 -13.13 -14.23
CA GLN A 76 23.44 -13.38 -14.86
C GLN A 76 24.45 -13.83 -13.79
N VAL A 77 25.32 -14.75 -14.16
CA VAL A 77 26.36 -15.27 -13.27
C VAL A 77 27.71 -15.07 -13.96
N TYR A 78 28.55 -14.29 -13.33
CA TYR A 78 29.89 -13.99 -13.82
C TYR A 78 30.91 -14.82 -13.02
N ARG A 79 31.87 -15.42 -13.71
CA ARG A 79 32.92 -16.19 -13.06
C ARG A 79 33.77 -15.34 -12.11
N ASP A 80 34.03 -14.10 -12.48
CA ASP A 80 34.87 -13.11 -11.77
C ASP A 80 34.46 -11.67 -12.14
N SER A 81 35.06 -10.69 -11.47
CA SER A 81 34.80 -9.28 -11.72
C SER A 81 35.19 -8.80 -13.12
N GLN A 82 36.18 -9.44 -13.74
CA GLN A 82 36.55 -9.15 -15.12
C GLN A 82 35.44 -9.56 -16.08
N ALA A 83 34.81 -10.70 -15.88
CA ALA A 83 33.66 -11.16 -16.67
C ALA A 83 32.48 -10.20 -16.54
N GLN A 84 32.24 -9.67 -15.33
CA GLN A 84 31.20 -8.67 -15.09
C GLN A 84 31.50 -7.36 -15.82
N THR A 85 32.74 -6.85 -15.75
CA THR A 85 33.16 -5.66 -16.48
C THR A 85 33.03 -5.84 -17.99
N ASN A 86 33.50 -6.98 -18.51
CA ASN A 86 33.41 -7.31 -19.94
C ASN A 86 31.95 -7.35 -20.42
N GLN A 87 31.01 -7.80 -19.58
CA GLN A 87 29.59 -7.81 -19.93
C GLN A 87 29.03 -6.37 -19.99
N ALA A 88 29.39 -5.52 -19.04
CA ALA A 88 29.01 -4.11 -19.07
C ALA A 88 29.58 -3.40 -20.33
N ASP A 89 30.80 -3.72 -20.70
CA ASP A 89 31.42 -3.21 -21.92
C ASP A 89 30.69 -3.71 -23.19
N LEU A 90 30.25 -4.98 -23.19
CA LEU A 90 29.43 -5.54 -24.28
C LEU A 90 28.09 -4.81 -24.43
N GLU A 91 27.41 -4.52 -23.32
CA GLU A 91 26.16 -3.77 -23.33
C GLU A 91 26.37 -2.36 -23.84
N ALA A 92 27.41 -1.68 -23.34
CA ALA A 92 27.77 -0.34 -23.83
C ALA A 92 28.10 -0.32 -25.32
N LEU A 93 28.84 -1.33 -25.85
CA LEU A 93 29.12 -1.47 -27.26
C LEU A 93 27.85 -1.75 -28.08
N ALA A 94 26.96 -2.64 -27.57
CA ALA A 94 25.69 -2.92 -28.21
C ALA A 94 24.80 -1.69 -28.34
N ASP A 95 24.71 -0.88 -27.27
CA ASP A 95 23.99 0.38 -27.28
C ASP A 95 24.58 1.38 -28.27
N GLN A 96 25.91 1.48 -28.32
CA GLN A 96 26.60 2.36 -29.31
C GLN A 96 26.34 1.90 -30.73
N ILE A 97 26.40 0.58 -31.00
CA ILE A 97 26.12 0.01 -32.33
C ILE A 97 24.68 0.34 -32.73
N GLN A 98 23.72 0.03 -31.87
CA GLN A 98 22.30 0.28 -32.13
C GLN A 98 22.03 1.77 -32.41
N LEU A 99 22.65 2.62 -31.62
CA LEU A 99 22.53 4.08 -31.79
C LEU A 99 23.06 4.56 -33.12
N LEU A 100 24.23 4.04 -33.57
CA LEU A 100 24.82 4.37 -34.85
C LEU A 100 24.05 3.75 -36.03
N GLU A 101 23.57 2.53 -35.91
CA GLU A 101 22.68 1.89 -36.89
C GLU A 101 21.42 2.70 -37.12
N TYR A 102 20.73 3.11 -36.06
CA TYR A 102 19.54 3.96 -36.16
C TYR A 102 19.87 5.31 -36.81
N SER A 103 21.06 5.88 -36.52
CA SER A 103 21.50 7.14 -37.09
C SER A 103 21.89 7.01 -38.60
N SER A 104 22.39 5.82 -38.98
CA SER A 104 22.80 5.53 -40.39
C SER A 104 21.62 5.08 -41.26
N ASP A 105 20.55 4.56 -40.65
CA ASP A 105 19.34 4.07 -41.33
C ASP A 105 18.49 5.25 -41.83
N GLY A 106 19.09 6.05 -42.67
CA GLY A 106 18.55 7.27 -43.27
C GLY A 106 17.71 6.97 -44.52
N GLY A 107 16.74 6.08 -44.45
CA GLY A 107 15.82 5.80 -45.55
C GLY A 107 14.86 6.91 -45.95
N GLY A 108 15.34 8.12 -45.96
CA GLY A 108 14.63 9.31 -46.43
C GLY A 108 15.34 10.55 -45.90
N VAL A 109 15.58 11.53 -46.80
CA VAL A 109 16.18 12.83 -46.44
C VAL A 109 15.14 13.57 -45.56
N ASP A 110 15.08 13.25 -44.27
CA ASP A 110 14.36 14.08 -43.35
C ASP A 110 14.98 15.49 -43.36
N SER A 111 14.17 16.49 -43.57
CA SER A 111 14.65 17.89 -43.52
C SER A 111 15.16 18.18 -42.09
N ALA A 112 16.14 19.10 -41.99
CA ALA A 112 16.65 19.54 -40.68
C ALA A 112 15.51 19.97 -39.74
N ALA A 113 14.50 20.65 -40.27
CA ALA A 113 13.33 21.08 -39.55
C ALA A 113 12.54 19.91 -38.97
N LYS A 114 12.42 18.80 -39.71
CA LYS A 114 11.73 17.61 -39.23
C LYS A 114 12.51 16.88 -38.14
N LEU A 115 13.83 16.83 -38.25
CA LEU A 115 14.67 16.26 -37.18
C LEU A 115 14.64 17.13 -35.92
N ASP A 116 14.60 18.46 -36.06
CA ASP A 116 14.44 19.39 -34.94
C ASP A 116 13.06 19.22 -34.26
N GLU A 117 12.00 19.01 -35.03
CA GLU A 117 10.67 18.69 -34.51
C GLU A 117 10.67 17.35 -33.75
N ASN A 118 11.30 16.32 -34.30
CA ASN A 118 11.41 15.02 -33.64
C ASN A 118 12.22 15.11 -32.32
N ILE A 119 13.25 15.93 -32.25
CA ILE A 119 13.99 16.20 -31.01
C ILE A 119 13.09 16.87 -29.98
N LEU A 120 12.31 17.88 -30.36
CA LEU A 120 11.37 18.54 -29.45
C LEU A 120 10.29 17.58 -28.93
N GLN A 121 9.78 16.72 -29.81
CA GLN A 121 8.82 15.67 -29.42
C GLN A 121 9.44 14.68 -28.43
N ALA A 122 10.68 14.22 -28.67
CA ALA A 122 11.40 13.32 -27.78
C ALA A 122 11.70 13.97 -26.41
N VAL A 123 12.07 15.27 -26.38
CA VAL A 123 12.23 16.02 -25.12
C VAL A 123 10.91 16.11 -24.35
N THR A 124 9.82 16.39 -25.05
CA THR A 124 8.49 16.50 -24.44
C THR A 124 8.05 15.15 -23.87
N ALA A 125 8.26 14.05 -24.60
CA ALA A 125 7.93 12.69 -24.16
C ALA A 125 8.79 12.28 -22.94
N LEU A 126 10.08 12.61 -22.94
CA LEU A 126 10.99 12.40 -21.81
C LEU A 126 10.51 13.16 -20.56
N HIS A 127 10.11 14.41 -20.73
CA HIS A 127 9.59 15.21 -19.61
C HIS A 127 8.28 14.63 -19.06
N ALA A 128 7.39 14.16 -19.93
CA ALA A 128 6.14 13.50 -19.52
C ALA A 128 6.42 12.19 -18.77
N ALA A 129 7.32 11.34 -19.27
CA ALA A 129 7.69 10.07 -18.61
C ALA A 129 8.34 10.31 -17.23
N SER A 130 9.17 11.35 -17.08
CA SER A 130 9.78 11.70 -15.80
C SER A 130 8.76 12.15 -14.76
N GLY A 131 7.66 12.79 -15.19
CA GLY A 131 6.59 13.27 -14.30
C GLY A 131 5.69 12.15 -13.76
N VAL A 132 5.62 11.02 -14.45
CA VAL A 132 4.79 9.86 -14.07
C VAL A 132 5.57 8.83 -13.24
N GLY A 133 6.92 8.92 -13.21
CA GLY A 133 7.78 7.98 -12.48
C GLY A 133 7.89 6.59 -13.12
N ASP A 134 7.56 6.45 -14.40
CA ASP A 134 7.75 5.21 -15.17
C ASP A 134 9.19 5.10 -15.68
N TYR A 135 10.05 4.47 -14.90
CA TYR A 135 11.47 4.34 -15.21
C TYR A 135 11.76 3.52 -16.47
N ASN A 136 10.92 2.56 -16.85
CA ASN A 136 11.10 1.78 -18.08
C ASN A 136 10.86 2.66 -19.32
N GLN A 137 9.78 3.44 -19.31
CA GLN A 137 9.54 4.40 -20.37
C GLN A 137 10.60 5.51 -20.42
N LEU A 138 11.13 5.92 -19.27
CA LEU A 138 12.17 6.94 -19.19
C LEU A 138 13.43 6.53 -19.96
N GLU A 139 13.90 5.28 -19.80
CA GLU A 139 15.07 4.76 -20.50
C GLU A 139 14.88 4.74 -22.03
N ASP A 140 13.72 4.28 -22.50
CA ASP A 140 13.37 4.27 -23.92
C ASP A 140 13.30 5.70 -24.50
N GLN A 141 12.76 6.66 -23.75
CA GLN A 141 12.70 8.06 -24.18
C GLN A 141 14.09 8.71 -24.22
N VAL A 142 14.97 8.41 -23.26
CA VAL A 142 16.37 8.85 -23.28
C VAL A 142 17.10 8.30 -24.49
N ARG A 143 16.89 7.01 -24.80
CA ARG A 143 17.50 6.35 -25.99
C ARG A 143 17.00 7.00 -27.27
N THR A 144 15.71 7.24 -27.41
CA THR A 144 15.09 7.90 -28.55
C THR A 144 15.63 9.32 -28.74
N LEU A 145 15.75 10.11 -27.68
CA LEU A 145 16.31 11.46 -27.74
C LEU A 145 17.77 11.44 -28.20
N LYS A 146 18.60 10.59 -27.57
CA LYS A 146 20.02 10.45 -27.95
C LYS A 146 20.19 10.09 -29.44
N SER A 147 19.41 9.11 -29.92
CA SER A 147 19.49 8.66 -31.32
C SER A 147 19.06 9.75 -32.32
N THR A 148 18.00 10.51 -31.99
CA THR A 148 17.49 11.57 -32.84
C THR A 148 18.47 12.75 -32.92
N VAL A 149 19.07 13.14 -31.77
CA VAL A 149 20.11 14.18 -31.71
C VAL A 149 21.35 13.78 -32.53
N LEU A 150 21.78 12.52 -32.42
CA LEU A 150 22.91 12.00 -33.19
C LEU A 150 22.60 11.97 -34.69
N LYS A 151 21.43 11.49 -35.08
CA LYS A 151 20.98 11.50 -36.49
C LYS A 151 21.05 12.91 -37.09
N ARG A 152 20.56 13.91 -36.35
CA ARG A 152 20.65 15.30 -36.77
C ARG A 152 22.10 15.78 -36.91
N GLY A 153 22.96 15.43 -35.95
CA GLY A 153 24.39 15.78 -35.98
C GLY A 153 25.13 15.16 -37.18
N TYR A 154 24.79 13.93 -37.55
CA TYR A 154 25.38 13.27 -38.71
C TYR A 154 24.83 13.79 -40.04
N VAL A 155 23.54 14.09 -40.14
CA VAL A 155 22.94 14.54 -41.41
C VAL A 155 23.25 16.00 -41.72
N TYR A 156 23.31 16.87 -40.71
CA TYR A 156 23.40 18.33 -40.90
C TYR A 156 24.54 19.03 -40.13
N GLY A 157 25.31 18.27 -39.33
CA GLY A 157 26.46 18.80 -38.59
C GLY A 157 27.77 18.56 -39.32
N ASN A 158 28.89 19.05 -38.72
CA ASN A 158 30.26 18.68 -39.13
C ASN A 158 30.59 17.23 -38.67
N GLY A 159 29.61 16.32 -38.71
CA GLY A 159 29.77 14.93 -38.33
C GLY A 159 30.53 14.09 -39.32
N LEU A 160 30.85 12.86 -38.94
CA LEU A 160 31.54 11.88 -39.77
C LEU A 160 30.79 11.71 -41.10
N GLY A 161 31.52 11.63 -42.22
CA GLY A 161 30.93 11.30 -43.51
C GLY A 161 30.31 9.88 -43.50
N SER A 162 29.46 9.58 -44.48
CA SER A 162 28.78 8.29 -44.58
C SER A 162 29.76 7.10 -44.59
N GLU A 163 30.94 7.26 -45.20
CA GLU A 163 32.01 6.24 -45.20
C GLU A 163 32.66 6.07 -43.83
N GLU A 164 32.96 7.18 -43.15
CA GLU A 164 33.54 7.15 -41.78
C GLU A 164 32.58 6.57 -40.77
N LEU A 165 31.27 6.86 -40.90
CA LEU A 165 30.22 6.26 -40.04
C LEU A 165 30.15 4.75 -40.23
N THR A 166 30.16 4.27 -41.50
CA THR A 166 30.16 2.86 -41.84
C THR A 166 31.43 2.17 -41.32
N GLN A 167 32.58 2.81 -41.44
CA GLN A 167 33.83 2.28 -40.92
C GLN A 167 33.80 2.19 -39.40
N LYS A 168 33.32 3.21 -38.67
CA LYS A 168 33.17 3.22 -37.23
C LYS A 168 32.20 2.13 -36.74
N LEU A 169 31.09 1.94 -37.46
CA LEU A 169 30.10 0.90 -37.13
C LEU A 169 30.73 -0.52 -37.29
N ASN A 170 31.50 -0.75 -38.36
CA ASN A 170 32.20 -2.02 -38.58
C ASN A 170 33.27 -2.29 -37.51
N ASP A 171 33.99 -1.26 -37.09
CA ASP A 171 34.98 -1.35 -36.00
C ASP A 171 34.32 -1.73 -34.68
N LEU A 172 33.22 -1.06 -34.31
CA LEU A 172 32.46 -1.39 -33.08
C LEU A 172 31.87 -2.81 -33.14
N LYS A 173 31.33 -3.23 -34.27
CA LYS A 173 30.83 -4.60 -34.46
C LYS A 173 31.95 -5.64 -34.32
N SER A 174 33.15 -5.33 -34.82
CA SER A 174 34.31 -6.20 -34.67
C SER A 174 34.77 -6.30 -33.22
N GLN A 175 34.80 -5.18 -32.49
CA GLN A 175 35.13 -5.14 -31.07
C GLN A 175 34.08 -5.92 -30.24
N TYR A 176 32.80 -5.70 -30.53
CA TYR A 176 31.70 -6.44 -29.88
C TYR A 176 31.83 -7.94 -30.10
N ALA A 177 32.08 -8.39 -31.33
CA ALA A 177 32.22 -9.82 -31.63
C ALA A 177 33.42 -10.47 -30.92
N ALA A 178 34.59 -9.77 -30.89
CA ALA A 178 35.77 -10.24 -30.19
C ALA A 178 35.55 -10.33 -28.69
N LEU A 179 34.97 -9.31 -28.07
CA LEU A 179 34.67 -9.30 -26.62
C LEU A 179 33.61 -10.34 -26.27
N LYS A 180 32.57 -10.50 -27.09
CA LYS A 180 31.52 -11.52 -26.91
C LYS A 180 32.10 -12.94 -26.93
N GLN A 181 33.04 -13.24 -27.84
CA GLN A 181 33.72 -14.52 -27.89
C GLN A 181 34.53 -14.78 -26.62
N GLN A 182 35.24 -13.77 -26.11
CA GLN A 182 36.03 -13.85 -24.89
C GLN A 182 35.13 -14.05 -23.64
N THR A 183 33.97 -13.40 -23.61
CA THR A 183 33.06 -13.39 -22.44
C THR A 183 32.15 -14.63 -22.40
N SER A 184 31.91 -15.29 -23.52
CA SER A 184 30.95 -16.39 -23.67
C SER A 184 31.20 -17.59 -22.74
N SER A 185 32.46 -17.85 -22.33
CA SER A 185 32.82 -18.94 -21.42
C SER A 185 32.87 -18.53 -19.94
N SER A 186 32.75 -17.24 -19.64
CA SER A 186 32.87 -16.69 -18.30
C SER A 186 31.57 -16.11 -17.74
N THR A 187 30.50 -16.17 -18.54
CA THR A 187 29.17 -15.71 -18.19
C THR A 187 28.15 -16.80 -18.45
N SER A 188 27.26 -17.04 -17.49
CA SER A 188 26.12 -17.94 -17.65
C SER A 188 24.84 -17.26 -17.13
N SER A 189 23.66 -17.77 -17.51
CA SER A 189 22.41 -17.21 -17.05
C SER A 189 21.58 -18.27 -16.30
N VAL A 190 21.00 -17.84 -15.17
CA VAL A 190 20.00 -18.63 -14.47
C VAL A 190 18.66 -18.38 -15.14
N ARG A 191 18.04 -19.44 -15.64
CA ARG A 191 16.76 -19.35 -16.35
C ARG A 191 15.63 -19.92 -15.52
N ALA A 192 14.46 -19.33 -15.65
CA ALA A 192 13.25 -19.83 -15.00
C ALA A 192 12.86 -21.21 -15.55
N PRO A 193 12.80 -22.27 -14.72
CA PRO A 193 12.39 -23.61 -15.17
C PRO A 193 10.88 -23.67 -15.43
N GLN A 194 10.11 -22.78 -14.86
CA GLN A 194 8.66 -22.65 -15.01
C GLN A 194 8.24 -21.20 -14.87
N SER A 195 7.03 -20.86 -15.32
CA SER A 195 6.49 -19.52 -15.15
C SER A 195 6.10 -19.26 -13.69
N GLY A 196 6.24 -18.03 -13.23
CA GLY A 196 5.88 -17.64 -11.87
C GLY A 196 6.14 -16.17 -11.60
N VAL A 197 5.96 -15.78 -10.36
CA VAL A 197 6.33 -14.47 -9.82
C VAL A 197 7.68 -14.62 -9.13
N PHE A 198 8.64 -13.79 -9.51
CA PHE A 198 9.98 -13.83 -8.94
C PHE A 198 10.04 -13.17 -7.57
N SER A 199 10.81 -13.76 -6.66
CA SER A 199 11.17 -13.18 -5.38
C SER A 199 12.65 -13.42 -5.08
N THR A 200 13.31 -12.38 -4.59
CA THR A 200 14.71 -12.46 -4.14
C THR A 200 14.84 -13.15 -2.78
N LEU A 201 13.76 -13.19 -1.99
CA LEU A 201 13.76 -13.72 -0.63
C LEU A 201 13.69 -15.25 -0.65
N VAL A 202 14.80 -15.92 -0.34
CA VAL A 202 14.85 -17.35 -0.02
C VAL A 202 15.09 -17.47 1.48
N ASP A 203 14.03 -17.78 2.21
CA ASP A 203 14.01 -17.71 3.68
C ASP A 203 14.07 -19.09 4.37
N GLY A 204 14.06 -20.16 3.58
CA GLY A 204 14.17 -21.56 4.05
C GLY A 204 12.84 -22.18 4.48
N TYR A 205 11.71 -21.48 4.30
CA TYR A 205 10.39 -22.02 4.57
C TYR A 205 9.74 -22.66 3.34
N GLU A 206 10.38 -22.57 2.18
CA GLU A 206 9.83 -23.00 0.88
C GLU A 206 9.45 -24.49 0.84
N THR A 207 10.19 -25.31 1.62
CA THR A 207 9.95 -26.75 1.78
C THR A 207 9.30 -27.12 3.11
N ALA A 208 9.48 -26.27 4.15
CA ALA A 208 8.98 -26.52 5.50
C ALA A 208 7.45 -26.50 5.57
N VAL A 209 6.81 -25.61 4.80
CA VAL A 209 5.36 -25.55 4.69
C VAL A 209 4.94 -25.23 3.27
N THR A 210 4.10 -26.06 2.70
CA THR A 210 3.62 -25.97 1.32
C THR A 210 2.09 -25.88 1.27
N PRO A 211 1.49 -25.49 0.15
CA PRO A 211 0.03 -25.51 -0.02
C PRO A 211 -0.63 -26.86 0.25
N GLN A 212 0.13 -27.95 0.15
CA GLN A 212 -0.37 -29.31 0.43
C GLN A 212 -0.34 -29.64 1.91
N THR A 213 0.64 -29.11 2.66
CA THR A 213 0.84 -29.42 4.08
C THR A 213 0.21 -28.38 5.03
N VAL A 214 -0.13 -27.19 4.52
CA VAL A 214 -0.72 -26.09 5.34
C VAL A 214 -2.01 -26.52 6.06
N PHE A 215 -2.79 -27.40 5.45
CA PHE A 215 -4.06 -27.92 6.01
C PHE A 215 -3.85 -28.97 7.11
N GLN A 216 -2.62 -29.41 7.33
CA GLN A 216 -2.25 -30.38 8.38
C GLN A 216 -1.63 -29.69 9.60
N LEU A 217 -1.51 -28.36 9.58
CA LEU A 217 -0.92 -27.60 10.67
C LEU A 217 -1.82 -27.66 11.92
N THR A 218 -1.18 -27.95 13.05
CA THR A 218 -1.75 -27.83 14.38
C THR A 218 -1.21 -26.57 15.07
N PRO A 219 -1.84 -26.04 16.13
CA PRO A 219 -1.32 -24.91 16.89
C PRO A 219 0.13 -25.08 17.34
N SER A 220 0.50 -26.26 17.82
CA SER A 220 1.87 -26.56 18.26
C SER A 220 2.85 -26.60 17.07
N SER A 221 2.48 -27.25 15.94
CA SER A 221 3.34 -27.29 14.75
C SER A 221 3.52 -25.92 14.11
N LEU A 222 2.48 -25.08 14.06
CA LEU A 222 2.58 -23.72 13.59
C LEU A 222 3.47 -22.87 14.51
N SER A 223 3.33 -23.00 15.83
CA SER A 223 4.19 -22.32 16.79
C SER A 223 5.67 -22.71 16.60
N ALA A 224 5.95 -23.99 16.35
CA ALA A 224 7.28 -24.49 16.06
C ALA A 224 7.86 -23.89 14.76
N LEU A 225 7.03 -23.80 13.69
CA LEU A 225 7.43 -23.13 12.45
C LEU A 225 7.73 -21.64 12.66
N LEU A 226 6.88 -20.93 13.40
CA LEU A 226 7.10 -19.51 13.73
C LEU A 226 8.37 -19.30 14.57
N ALA A 227 8.76 -20.29 15.39
CA ALA A 227 10.04 -20.32 16.11
C ALA A 227 11.23 -20.71 15.24
N GLY A 228 11.03 -20.94 13.93
CA GLY A 228 12.09 -21.28 12.97
C GLY A 228 12.45 -22.77 12.89
N GLN A 229 11.66 -23.67 13.49
CA GLN A 229 11.87 -25.09 13.34
C GLN A 229 11.48 -25.57 11.92
N GLY A 230 12.30 -26.48 11.37
CA GLY A 230 12.09 -27.00 10.00
C GLY A 230 12.57 -26.05 8.91
N LYS A 231 13.14 -24.91 9.26
CA LYS A 231 13.74 -23.99 8.30
C LYS A 231 15.04 -24.54 7.75
N GLU A 232 15.12 -24.65 6.43
CA GLU A 232 16.39 -25.01 5.77
C GLU A 232 17.32 -23.79 5.68
N SER A 233 18.63 -24.06 5.49
CA SER A 233 19.56 -22.96 5.19
C SER A 233 19.16 -22.33 3.87
N GLY A 234 18.72 -21.06 3.93
CA GLY A 234 18.43 -20.30 2.75
C GLY A 234 19.67 -20.18 1.86
N GLY A 235 19.53 -20.50 0.59
CA GLY A 235 20.60 -20.39 -0.38
C GLY A 235 20.04 -20.55 -1.78
N GLY A 236 20.10 -19.48 -2.57
CA GLY A 236 19.58 -19.45 -3.92
C GLY A 236 19.74 -18.09 -4.55
N VAL A 237 19.56 -18.02 -5.84
CA VAL A 237 19.51 -16.76 -6.59
C VAL A 237 18.21 -16.01 -6.33
N GLY A 238 17.21 -16.74 -5.86
CA GLY A 238 15.85 -16.29 -5.61
C GLY A 238 14.91 -17.49 -5.71
N LYS A 239 13.62 -17.21 -5.79
CA LYS A 239 12.58 -18.24 -5.97
C LYS A 239 11.50 -17.79 -6.95
N LEU A 240 10.77 -18.75 -7.48
CA LEU A 240 9.59 -18.53 -8.29
C LEU A 240 8.35 -18.99 -7.51
N ILE A 241 7.36 -18.13 -7.40
CA ILE A 241 6.04 -18.44 -6.87
C ILE A 241 5.18 -18.85 -8.07
N THR A 242 4.81 -20.13 -8.13
CA THR A 242 4.29 -20.76 -9.36
C THR A 242 2.77 -20.91 -9.39
N ALA A 243 2.12 -20.69 -8.24
CA ALA A 243 0.65 -20.64 -8.14
C ALA A 243 0.19 -19.24 -7.78
N THR A 244 -0.93 -18.79 -8.33
CA THR A 244 -1.54 -17.50 -8.01
C THR A 244 -2.17 -17.50 -6.63
N ARG A 245 -2.73 -18.64 -6.20
CA ARG A 245 -3.32 -18.79 -4.87
C ARG A 245 -2.24 -18.95 -3.82
N TRP A 246 -2.37 -18.18 -2.76
CA TRP A 246 -1.54 -18.28 -1.58
C TRP A 246 -2.39 -18.31 -0.31
N TYR A 247 -1.77 -18.71 0.79
CA TYR A 247 -2.44 -18.99 2.03
C TYR A 247 -1.81 -18.21 3.17
N PHE A 248 -2.62 -17.92 4.18
CA PHE A 248 -2.18 -17.43 5.48
C PHE A 248 -2.73 -18.39 6.55
N ALA A 249 -1.83 -18.99 7.32
CA ALA A 249 -2.19 -19.88 8.42
C ALA A 249 -1.89 -19.20 9.74
N SER A 250 -2.89 -19.12 10.63
CA SER A 250 -2.77 -18.48 11.93
C SER A 250 -3.41 -19.33 13.02
N ALA A 251 -2.78 -19.38 14.20
CA ALA A 251 -3.32 -20.04 15.39
C ALA A 251 -4.14 -19.03 16.20
N LEU A 252 -5.45 -19.06 16.03
CA LEU A 252 -6.41 -18.18 16.70
C LEU A 252 -6.96 -18.81 17.99
N PRO A 253 -7.33 -18.00 18.99
CA PRO A 253 -8.15 -18.47 20.09
C PRO A 253 -9.44 -19.14 19.58
N VAL A 254 -9.89 -20.22 20.21
CA VAL A 254 -11.10 -20.95 19.80
C VAL A 254 -12.31 -20.02 19.71
N SER A 255 -12.46 -19.11 20.67
CA SER A 255 -13.55 -18.11 20.69
C SER A 255 -13.54 -17.16 19.47
N VAL A 256 -12.38 -16.90 18.89
CA VAL A 256 -12.21 -16.10 17.66
C VAL A 256 -12.50 -16.97 16.44
N ALA A 257 -11.96 -18.20 16.40
CA ALA A 257 -12.16 -19.13 15.31
C ALA A 257 -13.64 -19.52 15.12
N GLU A 258 -14.40 -19.66 16.20
CA GLU A 258 -15.85 -19.95 16.19
C GLU A 258 -16.70 -18.83 15.54
N ARG A 259 -16.19 -17.61 15.51
CA ARG A 259 -16.85 -16.49 14.81
C ARG A 259 -16.70 -16.58 13.29
N LEU A 260 -15.78 -17.38 12.79
CA LEU A 260 -15.54 -17.59 11.37
C LEU A 260 -16.41 -18.73 10.83
N LYS A 261 -16.69 -18.65 9.54
CA LYS A 261 -17.42 -19.73 8.84
C LYS A 261 -16.52 -20.31 7.76
N GLN A 262 -16.27 -21.60 7.82
CA GLN A 262 -15.55 -22.31 6.76
C GLN A 262 -16.25 -22.12 5.40
N GLY A 263 -15.48 -21.76 4.37
CA GLY A 263 -15.99 -21.37 3.06
C GLY A 263 -16.46 -19.92 2.95
N GLY A 264 -16.54 -19.18 4.08
CA GLY A 264 -16.85 -17.76 4.12
C GLY A 264 -15.65 -16.89 3.76
N THR A 265 -15.85 -15.58 3.76
CA THR A 265 -14.81 -14.56 3.54
C THR A 265 -14.52 -13.88 4.87
N ALA A 266 -13.26 -13.59 5.13
CA ALA A 266 -12.77 -12.79 6.23
C ALA A 266 -11.82 -11.71 5.69
N THR A 267 -11.88 -10.51 6.26
CA THR A 267 -11.00 -9.41 5.89
C THR A 267 -9.80 -9.39 6.83
N LEU A 268 -8.61 -9.46 6.26
CA LEU A 268 -7.33 -9.40 6.98
C LEU A 268 -6.56 -8.14 6.55
N ARG A 269 -6.02 -7.42 7.52
CA ARG A 269 -5.11 -6.30 7.34
C ARG A 269 -3.76 -6.68 7.92
N PHE A 270 -2.74 -6.84 7.07
CA PHE A 270 -1.39 -7.14 7.52
C PHE A 270 -0.73 -5.88 8.10
N THR A 271 -0.01 -6.03 9.19
CA THR A 271 0.76 -4.94 9.80
C THR A 271 2.14 -4.84 9.15
N GLY A 272 2.64 -3.63 8.91
CA GLY A 272 3.95 -3.39 8.32
C GLY A 272 3.89 -2.85 6.89
N ASP A 273 4.69 -3.43 5.99
CA ASP A 273 4.90 -2.90 4.63
C ASP A 273 3.69 -3.07 3.68
N PHE A 274 2.63 -3.71 4.13
CA PHE A 274 1.40 -3.91 3.36
C PHE A 274 0.18 -3.60 4.23
N ASP A 275 -0.39 -2.42 4.08
CA ASP A 275 -1.46 -1.84 4.91
C ASP A 275 -2.86 -1.92 4.28
N GLN A 276 -3.05 -2.74 3.25
CA GLN A 276 -4.33 -2.89 2.57
C GLN A 276 -5.17 -4.02 3.18
N ASP A 277 -6.48 -3.82 3.17
CA ASP A 277 -7.44 -4.85 3.52
C ASP A 277 -7.51 -5.92 2.43
N ILE A 278 -7.32 -7.16 2.81
CA ILE A 278 -7.41 -8.31 1.91
C ILE A 278 -8.56 -9.19 2.32
N ASP A 279 -9.53 -9.35 1.43
CA ASP A 279 -10.55 -10.38 1.58
C ASP A 279 -9.96 -11.74 1.25
N MET A 280 -9.94 -12.61 2.25
CA MET A 280 -9.45 -13.97 2.14
C MET A 280 -10.57 -14.96 2.44
N ARG A 281 -10.60 -16.06 1.71
CA ARG A 281 -11.51 -17.14 1.97
C ARG A 281 -11.02 -17.97 3.17
N VAL A 282 -11.92 -18.35 4.07
CA VAL A 282 -11.66 -19.31 5.15
C VAL A 282 -11.73 -20.72 4.56
N ASP A 283 -10.58 -21.33 4.24
CA ASP A 283 -10.57 -22.66 3.65
C ASP A 283 -10.74 -23.76 4.67
N GLN A 284 -10.11 -23.61 5.85
CA GLN A 284 -10.19 -24.59 6.92
C GLN A 284 -10.14 -23.91 8.29
N ILE A 285 -10.94 -24.45 9.21
CA ILE A 285 -10.82 -24.25 10.66
C ILE A 285 -10.41 -25.60 11.21
N GLY A 286 -9.17 -25.72 11.73
CA GLY A 286 -8.60 -26.94 12.24
C GLY A 286 -9.19 -27.33 13.60
N GLU A 287 -8.84 -28.53 14.07
CA GLU A 287 -9.20 -28.98 15.39
C GLU A 287 -8.51 -28.14 16.47
N ALA A 288 -9.19 -27.96 17.59
CA ALA A 288 -8.66 -27.22 18.72
C ALA A 288 -7.55 -28.02 19.44
N GLU A 289 -6.45 -27.40 19.72
CA GLU A 289 -5.38 -27.87 20.58
C GLU A 289 -5.20 -26.88 21.74
N GLY A 290 -5.68 -27.26 22.93
CA GLY A 290 -5.77 -26.34 24.05
C GLY A 290 -6.84 -25.25 23.81
N ASP A 291 -6.43 -24.00 23.87
CA ASP A 291 -7.28 -22.81 23.66
C ASP A 291 -7.22 -22.25 22.24
N LYS A 292 -6.47 -22.91 21.32
CA LYS A 292 -6.23 -22.43 19.96
C LYS A 292 -6.66 -23.42 18.88
N SER A 293 -7.00 -22.88 17.72
CA SER A 293 -7.26 -23.61 16.49
C SER A 293 -6.51 -22.92 15.33
N VAL A 294 -5.93 -23.71 14.42
CA VAL A 294 -5.32 -23.16 13.20
C VAL A 294 -6.42 -22.87 12.19
N VAL A 295 -6.46 -21.63 11.72
CA VAL A 295 -7.32 -21.24 10.62
C VAL A 295 -6.46 -20.95 9.40
N VAL A 296 -6.85 -21.55 8.25
CA VAL A 296 -6.19 -21.38 6.98
C VAL A 296 -7.05 -20.50 6.08
N PHE A 297 -6.50 -19.36 5.72
CA PHE A 297 -7.09 -18.40 4.80
C PHE A 297 -6.43 -18.50 3.43
N SER A 298 -7.15 -18.23 2.34
CA SER A 298 -6.58 -18.17 0.99
C SER A 298 -7.09 -17.00 0.18
N THR A 299 -6.25 -16.54 -0.74
CA THR A 299 -6.60 -15.53 -1.75
C THR A 299 -5.70 -15.69 -2.98
N ASP A 300 -6.09 -15.06 -4.09
CA ASP A 300 -5.28 -14.94 -5.32
C ASP A 300 -4.89 -13.48 -5.61
N ARG A 301 -5.25 -12.58 -4.70
CA ARG A 301 -4.98 -11.14 -4.84
C ARG A 301 -3.62 -10.79 -4.27
N TYR A 302 -3.03 -9.71 -4.75
CA TYR A 302 -1.82 -9.05 -4.23
C TYR A 302 -0.56 -9.93 -4.14
N LEU A 303 -0.49 -11.05 -4.88
CA LEU A 303 0.66 -11.95 -4.82
C LEU A 303 1.99 -11.23 -5.06
N SER A 304 2.05 -10.36 -6.07
CA SER A 304 3.28 -9.64 -6.43
C SER A 304 3.74 -8.62 -5.39
N GLN A 305 2.81 -8.10 -4.57
CA GLN A 305 3.12 -7.15 -3.52
C GLN A 305 3.47 -7.82 -2.18
N THR A 306 3.13 -9.10 -2.02
CA THR A 306 3.32 -9.83 -0.77
C THR A 306 4.47 -10.82 -0.78
N THR A 307 5.29 -10.83 -1.85
CA THR A 307 6.36 -11.82 -2.06
C THR A 307 7.41 -11.84 -0.95
N LEU A 308 7.73 -10.69 -0.36
CA LEU A 308 8.68 -10.56 0.75
C LEU A 308 8.08 -10.89 2.14
N LEU A 309 6.76 -11.01 2.22
CA LEU A 309 6.09 -11.32 3.49
C LEU A 309 6.17 -12.82 3.78
N ARG A 310 6.51 -13.21 5.01
CA ARG A 310 6.50 -14.60 5.45
C ARG A 310 5.79 -14.78 6.78
N GLN A 311 6.40 -14.40 7.87
CA GLN A 311 5.76 -14.36 9.18
C GLN A 311 5.13 -12.99 9.35
N GLN A 312 3.83 -12.94 9.60
CA GLN A 312 3.11 -11.68 9.69
C GLN A 312 2.11 -11.70 10.84
N THR A 313 1.90 -10.53 11.39
CA THR A 313 0.74 -10.24 12.20
C THR A 313 -0.32 -9.57 11.34
N ALA A 314 -1.53 -10.05 11.40
CA ALA A 314 -2.67 -9.45 10.72
C ALA A 314 -3.78 -9.11 11.73
N GLU A 315 -4.49 -8.04 11.46
CA GLU A 315 -5.77 -7.72 12.09
C GLU A 315 -6.87 -8.45 11.31
N LEU A 316 -7.54 -9.41 11.97
CA LEU A 316 -8.71 -10.10 11.43
C LEU A 316 -9.95 -9.28 11.75
N ILE A 317 -10.54 -8.65 10.76
CA ILE A 317 -11.66 -7.71 10.91
C ILE A 317 -12.98 -8.44 10.69
N PHE A 318 -13.85 -8.46 11.70
CA PHE A 318 -15.19 -9.03 11.64
C PHE A 318 -16.21 -8.00 11.20
N ASN A 319 -16.15 -6.81 11.79
CA ASN A 319 -17.01 -5.69 11.47
C ASN A 319 -16.20 -4.41 11.50
N SER A 320 -16.55 -3.48 10.62
CA SER A 320 -15.97 -2.15 10.56
C SER A 320 -17.10 -1.13 10.55
N TRP A 321 -17.04 -0.17 11.45
CA TRP A 321 -18.00 0.92 11.56
C TRP A 321 -17.27 2.24 11.33
N SER A 322 -17.74 3.00 10.35
CA SER A 322 -17.23 4.32 10.02
C SER A 322 -18.26 5.39 10.33
N GLY A 323 -17.83 6.47 10.94
CA GLY A 323 -18.67 7.60 11.29
C GLY A 323 -17.87 8.74 11.91
N LEU A 324 -18.56 9.59 12.68
CA LEU A 324 -17.95 10.69 13.42
C LEU A 324 -17.78 10.28 14.87
N ARG A 325 -16.57 10.38 15.38
CA ARG A 325 -16.31 10.15 16.81
C ARG A 325 -16.66 11.40 17.58
N ILE A 326 -17.48 11.20 18.62
CA ILE A 326 -17.87 12.24 19.57
C ILE A 326 -17.71 11.71 21.01
N PRO A 327 -17.39 12.56 22.00
CA PRO A 327 -17.41 12.14 23.39
C PRO A 327 -18.81 11.70 23.84
N LYS A 328 -18.91 10.68 24.68
CA LYS A 328 -20.20 10.22 25.22
C LYS A 328 -21.03 11.33 25.85
N GLN A 329 -20.34 12.27 26.50
CA GLN A 329 -20.98 13.40 27.18
C GLN A 329 -21.58 14.44 26.22
N ALA A 330 -21.26 14.41 24.92
CA ALA A 330 -21.84 15.31 23.93
C ALA A 330 -23.20 14.83 23.41
N LEU A 331 -23.50 13.53 23.54
CA LEU A 331 -24.76 12.96 23.07
C LEU A 331 -25.92 13.42 23.94
N ARG A 332 -26.97 13.92 23.31
CA ARG A 332 -28.18 14.45 23.97
C ARG A 332 -29.45 13.87 23.37
N MET A 333 -30.50 13.85 24.18
CA MET A 333 -31.84 13.54 23.73
C MET A 333 -32.69 14.80 23.81
N GLU A 334 -33.12 15.31 22.68
CA GLU A 334 -34.04 16.43 22.60
C GLU A 334 -35.47 15.94 22.48
N LYS A 335 -36.37 16.48 23.30
CA LYS A 335 -37.79 16.21 23.22
C LYS A 335 -38.43 17.28 22.35
N SER A 336 -38.95 16.88 21.17
CA SER A 336 -39.76 17.75 20.37
C SER A 336 -41.21 17.25 20.34
N THR A 337 -42.14 18.17 20.49
CA THR A 337 -43.57 17.90 20.35
C THR A 337 -44.03 18.45 19.02
N TYR A 338 -44.62 17.64 18.16
CA TYR A 338 -45.26 18.11 16.93
C TYR A 338 -46.70 17.65 16.87
N THR A 339 -47.56 18.45 16.26
CA THR A 339 -48.96 18.06 16.03
C THR A 339 -49.02 17.27 14.71
N ASP A 340 -49.43 16.03 14.82
CA ASP A 340 -49.70 15.20 13.64
C ASP A 340 -50.81 15.83 12.81
N LYS A 341 -50.49 16.07 11.53
CA LYS A 341 -51.41 16.78 10.62
C LYS A 341 -52.68 15.97 10.23
N GLU A 342 -52.65 14.64 10.36
CA GLU A 342 -53.77 13.77 10.02
C GLU A 342 -54.66 13.52 11.24
N THR A 343 -54.09 13.39 12.43
CA THR A 343 -54.85 13.03 13.64
C THR A 343 -55.11 14.24 14.54
N GLY A 344 -54.42 15.38 14.35
CA GLY A 344 -54.51 16.54 15.25
C GLY A 344 -53.97 16.33 16.67
N GLN A 345 -53.33 15.20 16.94
CA GLN A 345 -52.79 14.87 18.23
C GLN A 345 -51.33 15.36 18.38
N GLU A 346 -50.99 15.80 19.58
CA GLU A 346 -49.59 16.09 19.91
C GLU A 346 -48.82 14.80 20.08
N VAL A 347 -47.82 14.60 19.23
CA VAL A 347 -46.92 13.47 19.29
C VAL A 347 -45.58 13.95 19.84
N GLN A 348 -45.12 13.31 20.91
CA GLN A 348 -43.77 13.53 21.44
C GLN A 348 -42.78 12.69 20.60
N ASN A 349 -41.82 13.36 19.99
CA ASN A 349 -40.71 12.73 19.30
C ASN A 349 -39.42 13.01 20.06
N ASN A 350 -38.72 11.96 20.46
CA ASN A 350 -37.40 12.06 21.07
C ASN A 350 -36.33 11.93 19.98
N ARG A 351 -35.58 12.99 19.74
CA ARG A 351 -34.49 13.00 18.77
C ARG A 351 -33.15 12.86 19.48
N LEU A 352 -32.35 11.87 19.05
CA LEU A 352 -30.99 11.71 19.53
C LEU A 352 -30.06 12.58 18.68
N GLY A 353 -29.17 13.33 19.31
CA GLY A 353 -28.29 14.25 18.59
C GLY A 353 -27.20 14.84 19.45
N VAL A 354 -26.50 15.80 18.86
CA VAL A 354 -25.47 16.62 19.51
C VAL A 354 -25.74 18.10 19.21
N TYR A 355 -25.31 18.98 20.11
CA TYR A 355 -25.27 20.40 19.80
C TYR A 355 -23.91 20.74 19.17
N ALA A 356 -23.90 21.18 17.92
CA ALA A 356 -22.73 21.72 17.25
C ALA A 356 -22.62 23.23 17.45
N LEU A 357 -21.43 23.75 17.71
CA LEU A 357 -21.17 25.18 17.82
C LEU A 357 -20.90 25.76 16.43
N LEU A 358 -21.87 26.44 15.83
CA LEU A 358 -21.77 27.03 14.51
C LEU A 358 -22.00 28.54 14.59
N GLY A 359 -20.98 29.33 14.23
CA GLY A 359 -21.09 30.80 14.27
C GLY A 359 -21.45 31.37 15.62
N GLY A 360 -21.02 30.74 16.72
CA GLY A 360 -21.33 31.16 18.11
C GLY A 360 -22.72 30.73 18.59
N ARG A 361 -23.42 29.84 17.85
CA ARG A 361 -24.72 29.28 18.22
C ARG A 361 -24.65 27.79 18.41
N ALA A 362 -25.43 27.29 19.36
CA ALA A 362 -25.65 25.86 19.52
C ALA A 362 -26.74 25.41 18.55
N GLU A 363 -26.41 24.55 17.59
CA GLU A 363 -27.35 23.96 16.65
C GLU A 363 -27.49 22.47 16.90
N PHE A 364 -28.73 22.00 17.04
CA PHE A 364 -28.99 20.57 17.30
C PHE A 364 -28.90 19.76 16.01
N LYS A 365 -27.92 18.85 15.93
CA LYS A 365 -27.71 17.94 14.80
C LYS A 365 -28.14 16.52 15.21
N THR A 366 -29.10 15.96 14.51
CA THR A 366 -29.58 14.61 14.77
C THR A 366 -28.59 13.56 14.29
N VAL A 367 -28.35 12.56 15.14
CA VAL A 367 -27.42 11.47 14.83
C VAL A 367 -27.99 10.12 15.27
N GLU A 368 -27.52 9.07 14.62
CA GLU A 368 -27.66 7.69 15.08
C GLU A 368 -26.34 7.19 15.62
N VAL A 369 -26.37 6.39 16.68
CA VAL A 369 -25.18 5.73 17.21
C VAL A 369 -24.91 4.48 16.38
N VAL A 370 -23.73 4.44 15.76
CA VAL A 370 -23.27 3.31 14.95
C VAL A 370 -22.55 2.29 15.82
N THR A 371 -21.66 2.76 16.70
CA THR A 371 -21.00 1.91 17.71
C THR A 371 -20.57 2.73 18.92
N GLU A 372 -20.30 2.04 20.02
CA GLU A 372 -19.90 2.61 21.30
C GLU A 372 -18.47 2.16 21.64
N GLY A 373 -17.61 3.11 22.02
CA GLY A 373 -16.31 2.87 22.65
C GLY A 373 -16.32 3.18 24.14
N ASP A 374 -15.16 3.17 24.79
CA ASP A 374 -15.06 3.38 26.24
C ASP A 374 -15.52 4.79 26.68
N ASP A 375 -15.05 5.83 25.98
CA ASP A 375 -15.31 7.25 26.30
C ASP A 375 -16.01 8.02 25.17
N TYR A 376 -16.36 7.35 24.06
CA TYR A 376 -16.90 7.95 22.85
C TYR A 376 -18.03 7.12 22.24
N TYR A 377 -18.78 7.78 21.35
CA TYR A 377 -19.64 7.14 20.36
C TYR A 377 -19.11 7.43 18.95
N VAL A 378 -19.28 6.47 18.06
CA VAL A 378 -19.21 6.68 16.61
C VAL A 378 -20.64 6.87 16.14
N VAL A 379 -20.90 8.01 15.54
CA VAL A 379 -22.23 8.43 15.12
C VAL A 379 -22.29 8.73 13.65
N ARG A 380 -23.47 8.66 13.06
CA ARG A 380 -23.78 9.08 11.71
C ARG A 380 -24.89 10.12 11.77
N SER A 381 -24.76 11.21 10.99
CA SER A 381 -25.84 12.18 10.86
C SER A 381 -27.04 11.54 10.18
N THR A 382 -28.24 11.86 10.64
CA THR A 382 -29.51 11.39 10.08
C THR A 382 -30.25 12.46 9.30
N THR A 383 -29.68 13.69 9.22
CA THR A 383 -30.22 14.84 8.48
C THR A 383 -29.57 14.96 7.10
N ASP A 384 -30.19 15.78 6.23
CA ASP A 384 -29.70 16.10 4.89
C ASP A 384 -28.33 16.80 4.94
N GLU A 385 -27.58 16.75 3.82
CA GLU A 385 -26.18 17.23 3.73
C GLU A 385 -25.97 18.67 4.21
N SER A 386 -26.93 19.55 4.07
CA SER A 386 -26.82 20.96 4.51
C SER A 386 -26.83 21.11 6.03
N ASP A 387 -27.53 20.20 6.73
CA ASP A 387 -27.75 20.25 8.18
C ASP A 387 -27.07 19.09 8.94
N ALA A 388 -26.28 18.29 8.22
CA ALA A 388 -25.55 17.17 8.79
C ALA A 388 -24.43 17.62 9.72
N LEU A 389 -24.18 16.82 10.78
CA LEU A 389 -22.93 16.89 11.54
C LEU A 389 -21.76 16.48 10.65
N ARG A 390 -20.68 17.26 10.65
CA ARG A 390 -19.52 17.04 9.79
C ARG A 390 -18.24 16.86 10.60
N ALA A 391 -17.24 16.26 9.97
CA ALA A 391 -15.90 16.25 10.50
C ALA A 391 -15.34 17.68 10.58
N GLY A 392 -14.82 18.06 11.75
CA GLY A 392 -14.36 19.41 12.05
C GLY A 392 -15.36 20.27 12.80
N ASP A 393 -16.63 19.84 12.93
CA ASP A 393 -17.60 20.54 13.76
C ASP A 393 -17.23 20.40 15.24
N GLU A 394 -17.36 21.50 15.99
CA GLU A 394 -17.21 21.52 17.43
C GLU A 394 -18.52 21.09 18.09
N VAL A 395 -18.52 19.95 18.80
CA VAL A 395 -19.68 19.49 19.55
C VAL A 395 -19.58 19.92 21.00
N ILE A 396 -20.68 20.39 21.57
CA ILE A 396 -20.73 20.88 22.97
C ILE A 396 -20.83 19.67 23.91
N VAL A 397 -19.80 19.48 24.71
CA VAL A 397 -19.71 18.38 25.68
C VAL A 397 -20.42 18.75 26.99
N ARG A 398 -20.18 19.97 27.48
CA ARG A 398 -20.75 20.49 28.72
C ARG A 398 -21.21 21.90 28.53
N ALA A 399 -22.40 22.21 29.00
CA ALA A 399 -22.92 23.55 29.17
C ALA A 399 -23.99 23.55 30.27
N THR A 400 -24.31 24.73 30.83
CA THR A 400 -25.26 24.85 31.94
C THR A 400 -26.70 24.64 31.48
N GLU A 401 -27.07 25.18 30.32
CA GLU A 401 -28.35 25.00 29.64
C GLU A 401 -28.07 24.95 28.15
N LEU A 402 -28.78 24.09 27.42
CA LEU A 402 -28.65 24.00 25.94
C LEU A 402 -30.03 23.87 25.31
N TYR A 403 -30.29 24.71 24.32
CA TYR A 403 -31.41 24.58 23.39
C TYR A 403 -30.99 25.01 21.98
N ASP A 404 -31.75 24.56 21.01
CA ASP A 404 -31.45 24.80 19.59
C ASP A 404 -31.53 26.30 19.27
N GLY A 405 -30.49 26.81 18.56
CA GLY A 405 -30.37 28.23 18.23
C GLY A 405 -29.81 29.15 19.34
N GLN A 406 -29.44 28.61 20.51
CA GLN A 406 -28.89 29.35 21.63
C GLN A 406 -27.57 30.02 21.26
N LEU A 407 -27.48 31.35 21.49
CA LEU A 407 -26.21 32.09 21.44
C LEU A 407 -25.35 31.76 22.66
N LEU A 408 -24.13 31.31 22.40
CA LEU A 408 -23.13 31.04 23.43
C LEU A 408 -22.12 32.21 23.42
N GLU A 409 -22.20 33.05 24.45
CA GLU A 409 -21.23 34.13 24.66
C GLU A 409 -19.96 33.58 25.31
N TYR A 410 -18.80 34.05 24.83
CA TYR A 410 -17.49 33.75 25.41
C TYR A 410 -17.31 34.35 26.79
#